data_0687f937e9fe5c3ec0e191a47114d82d
#
_entry.id   0687f937e9fe5c3ec0e191a47114d82d
#
_cell.length_a   1.000
_cell.length_b   1.000
_cell.length_c   1.000
_cell.angle_alpha   90.00
_cell.angle_beta   90.00
_cell.angle_gamma   90.00
#
_symmetry.space_group_name_H-M   'P 1'
#
loop_
_entity.id
_entity.type
_entity.pdbx_description
1 polymer ?
#
loop_
_entity_poly.entity_id
_entity_poly.type
_entity_poly.pdbx_seq_one_letter_code
_entity_poly.pdbx_strand_id
1 'polypeptide(L)'
;MEDAPEAYEFNWVGKQAARAEVLQPTKKTLRPVKEDSVDWDNTQNLYIEGDNLEVLKLLQKSYLGKVKMIYIDPPYNTGNDFVYHDDFAMSADEYAEASGAVDELGNKYIKNMDSNGRFHSDWCSMMYSRLMVARTLLSEDCLLY
;
A
#
# COMPACT_ATOMS: atom_id res chain seq x y z
N MET A 1 14.77 -37.71 -6.00
CA MET A 1 14.07 -36.43 -5.78
C MET A 1 13.26 -36.67 -4.52
N GLU A 2 13.62 -36.07 -3.42
CA GLU A 2 12.74 -36.07 -2.24
C GLU A 2 11.54 -35.17 -2.61
N ASP A 3 10.35 -35.75 -2.56
CA ASP A 3 9.12 -35.00 -2.72
C ASP A 3 9.07 -33.97 -1.59
N ALA A 4 9.14 -32.68 -1.94
CA ALA A 4 8.90 -31.63 -0.98
C ALA A 4 7.49 -31.83 -0.39
N PRO A 5 7.31 -31.68 0.94
CA PRO A 5 5.99 -31.83 1.54
C PRO A 5 5.00 -30.89 0.87
N GLU A 6 3.81 -31.42 0.55
CA GLU A 6 2.73 -30.59 0.00
C GLU A 6 2.47 -29.41 0.90
N ALA A 7 2.63 -28.19 0.37
CA ALA A 7 2.39 -26.94 1.08
C ALA A 7 1.39 -26.10 0.30
N TYR A 8 0.40 -25.57 1.02
CA TYR A 8 -0.55 -24.63 0.46
C TYR A 8 0.10 -23.24 0.39
N GLU A 9 0.37 -22.76 -0.81
CA GLU A 9 0.98 -21.46 -1.03
C GLU A 9 0.11 -20.59 -1.95
N PHE A 10 -0.18 -19.36 -1.49
CA PHE A 10 -0.80 -18.35 -2.34
C PHE A 10 0.28 -17.55 -3.05
N ASN A 11 0.38 -17.74 -4.38
CA ASN A 11 1.42 -17.15 -5.20
C ASN A 11 0.85 -16.41 -6.40
N TRP A 12 1.54 -15.35 -6.85
CA TRP A 12 1.17 -14.55 -8.03
C TRP A 12 2.40 -13.88 -8.64
N VAL A 13 2.28 -13.41 -9.88
CA VAL A 13 3.33 -12.64 -10.57
C VAL A 13 3.50 -11.29 -9.91
N GLY A 14 4.73 -10.96 -9.43
CA GLY A 14 5.03 -9.71 -8.74
C GLY A 14 5.12 -9.82 -7.21
N LYS A 15 4.75 -10.96 -6.59
CA LYS A 15 4.82 -11.15 -5.12
C LYS A 15 6.20 -10.83 -4.53
N GLN A 16 7.27 -11.30 -5.17
CA GLN A 16 8.63 -11.07 -4.67
C GLN A 16 9.05 -9.59 -4.78
N ALA A 17 8.63 -8.93 -5.85
CA ALA A 17 8.88 -7.52 -6.04
C ALA A 17 8.12 -6.67 -5.00
N ALA A 18 6.84 -6.95 -4.75
CA ALA A 18 6.05 -6.31 -3.71
C ALA A 18 6.66 -6.51 -2.31
N ARG A 19 7.23 -7.69 -2.06
CA ARG A 19 7.96 -7.94 -0.81
C ARG A 19 9.24 -7.13 -0.69
N ALA A 20 10.00 -7.00 -1.78
CA ALA A 20 11.23 -6.22 -1.81
C ALA A 20 10.98 -4.73 -1.58
N GLU A 21 9.88 -4.21 -2.09
CA GLU A 21 9.46 -2.82 -1.91
C GLU A 21 9.22 -2.46 -0.44
N VAL A 22 8.62 -3.35 0.33
CA VAL A 22 8.42 -3.15 1.78
C VAL A 22 9.73 -2.91 2.51
N LEU A 23 10.82 -3.52 2.06
CA LEU A 23 12.15 -3.41 2.68
C LEU A 23 12.89 -2.13 2.28
N GLN A 24 12.41 -1.40 1.27
CA GLN A 24 13.03 -0.16 0.87
C GLN A 24 12.65 0.97 1.84
N PRO A 25 13.64 1.67 2.42
CA PRO A 25 13.36 2.77 3.34
C PRO A 25 12.77 3.97 2.60
N THR A 26 11.78 4.60 3.18
CA THR A 26 11.27 5.88 2.68
C THR A 26 12.26 7.01 2.93
N LYS A 27 12.37 7.92 1.97
CA LYS A 27 13.12 9.18 2.09
C LYS A 27 12.22 10.36 2.46
N LYS A 28 10.91 10.12 2.57
CA LYS A 28 9.91 11.14 2.89
C LYS A 28 9.88 11.44 4.40
N THR A 29 9.21 12.52 4.77
CA THR A 29 8.97 12.90 6.15
C THR A 29 7.57 13.47 6.31
N LEU A 30 7.01 13.38 7.51
CA LEU A 30 5.76 14.04 7.84
C LEU A 30 6.01 15.55 8.04
N ARG A 31 5.13 16.37 7.48
CA ARG A 31 5.13 17.83 7.63
C ARG A 31 3.88 18.25 8.39
N PRO A 32 3.99 18.91 9.54
CA PRO A 32 2.82 19.43 10.24
C PRO A 32 2.19 20.60 9.48
N VAL A 33 0.86 20.63 9.42
CA VAL A 33 0.05 21.68 8.79
C VAL A 33 -0.90 22.23 9.87
N LYS A 34 -0.39 23.18 10.66
CA LYS A 34 -1.11 23.72 11.82
C LYS A 34 -2.33 24.54 11.42
N GLU A 35 -2.21 25.29 10.34
CA GLU A 35 -3.24 26.17 9.80
C GLU A 35 -4.54 25.44 9.42
N ASP A 36 -4.43 24.17 9.01
CA ASP A 36 -5.57 23.34 8.62
C ASP A 36 -5.99 22.36 9.72
N SER A 37 -5.32 22.39 10.88
CA SER A 37 -5.58 21.49 11.99
C SER A 37 -6.60 22.06 12.96
N VAL A 38 -7.53 21.21 13.41
CA VAL A 38 -8.50 21.55 14.44
C VAL A 38 -7.95 21.18 15.82
N ASP A 39 -7.93 22.15 16.74
CA ASP A 39 -7.46 21.97 18.11
C ASP A 39 -6.06 21.36 18.22
N TRP A 40 -5.12 21.89 17.45
CA TRP A 40 -3.74 21.40 17.33
C TRP A 40 -3.06 21.14 18.67
N ASP A 41 -3.27 22.00 19.67
CA ASP A 41 -2.52 21.93 20.92
C ASP A 41 -3.06 20.85 21.88
N ASN A 42 -4.32 20.41 21.73
CA ASN A 42 -4.96 19.47 22.66
C ASN A 42 -5.34 18.14 22.01
N THR A 43 -5.52 18.08 20.68
CA THR A 43 -5.91 16.85 20.01
C THR A 43 -4.80 15.80 20.07
N GLN A 44 -5.21 14.53 20.24
CA GLN A 44 -4.33 13.37 20.09
C GLN A 44 -4.60 12.61 18.79
N ASN A 45 -5.55 13.10 17.99
CA ASN A 45 -5.88 12.51 16.68
C ASN A 45 -4.92 13.03 15.62
N LEU A 46 -4.57 12.17 14.66
CA LEU A 46 -3.74 12.52 13.52
C LEU A 46 -4.52 12.23 12.24
N TYR A 47 -4.58 13.23 11.36
CA TYR A 47 -4.92 13.04 9.96
C TYR A 47 -3.64 13.16 9.15
N ILE A 48 -3.32 12.16 8.35
CA ILE A 48 -2.09 12.13 7.55
C ILE A 48 -2.49 11.93 6.09
N GLU A 49 -2.13 12.88 5.26
CA GLU A 49 -2.38 12.86 3.82
C GLU A 49 -1.11 12.48 3.07
N GLY A 50 -1.24 11.55 2.11
CA GLY A 50 -0.13 11.06 1.31
C GLY A 50 -0.32 9.63 0.83
N ASP A 51 0.66 9.12 0.07
CA ASP A 51 0.70 7.71 -0.29
C ASP A 51 0.72 6.84 0.97
N ASN A 52 -0.23 5.93 1.07
CA ASN A 52 -0.43 5.15 2.30
C ASN A 52 0.72 4.17 2.59
N LEU A 53 1.40 3.62 1.59
CA LEU A 53 2.56 2.75 1.83
C LEU A 53 3.73 3.55 2.43
N GLU A 54 3.99 4.74 1.91
CA GLU A 54 5.01 5.64 2.44
C GLU A 54 4.67 6.10 3.86
N VAL A 55 3.41 6.46 4.10
CA VAL A 55 2.92 6.84 5.44
C VAL A 55 3.09 5.68 6.43
N LEU A 56 2.69 4.47 6.07
CA LEU A 56 2.86 3.27 6.91
C LEU A 56 4.34 3.03 7.26
N LYS A 57 5.26 3.18 6.30
CA LYS A 57 6.71 3.07 6.54
C LYS A 57 7.21 4.13 7.53
N LEU A 58 6.71 5.37 7.42
CA LEU A 58 7.06 6.44 8.37
C LEU A 58 6.55 6.16 9.78
N LEU A 59 5.35 5.63 9.90
CA LEU A 59 4.71 5.30 11.18
C LEU A 59 5.44 4.18 11.93
N GLN A 60 6.14 3.28 11.25
CA GLN A 60 6.88 2.20 11.91
C GLN A 60 7.85 2.72 12.98
N LYS A 61 8.47 3.89 12.80
CA LYS A 61 9.41 4.44 13.77
C LYS A 61 8.78 4.74 15.13
N SER A 62 7.50 5.09 15.17
CA SER A 62 6.83 5.53 16.39
C SER A 62 5.76 4.56 16.89
N TYR A 63 5.19 3.76 16.00
CA TYR A 63 4.01 2.94 16.25
C TYR A 63 4.23 1.43 16.06
N LEU A 64 5.47 0.96 15.93
CA LEU A 64 5.78 -0.47 15.83
C LEU A 64 5.16 -1.23 17.01
N GLY A 65 4.28 -2.19 16.73
CA GLY A 65 3.62 -3.03 17.74
C GLY A 65 2.68 -2.29 18.70
N LYS A 66 2.21 -1.08 18.37
CA LYS A 66 1.40 -0.26 19.28
C LYS A 66 -0.05 -0.05 18.83
N VAL A 67 -0.36 -0.34 17.59
CA VAL A 67 -1.70 -0.12 17.03
C VAL A 67 -2.61 -1.26 17.43
N LYS A 68 -3.76 -0.97 18.03
CA LYS A 68 -4.73 -1.97 18.46
C LYS A 68 -5.71 -2.38 17.38
N MET A 69 -6.00 -1.49 16.44
CA MET A 69 -6.93 -1.75 15.36
C MET A 69 -6.53 -0.97 14.13
N ILE A 70 -6.60 -1.62 12.97
CA ILE A 70 -6.51 -0.98 11.66
C ILE A 70 -7.79 -1.30 10.91
N TYR A 71 -8.50 -0.23 10.50
CA TYR A 71 -9.67 -0.33 9.63
C TYR A 71 -9.29 0.17 8.24
N ILE A 72 -9.58 -0.62 7.21
CA ILE A 72 -9.24 -0.28 5.82
C ILE A 72 -10.46 -0.33 4.91
N ASP A 73 -10.45 0.50 3.89
CA ASP A 73 -11.41 0.47 2.78
C ASP A 73 -10.62 0.42 1.47
N PRO A 74 -10.17 -0.78 1.07
CA PRO A 74 -9.34 -0.94 -0.12
C PRO A 74 -10.19 -0.99 -1.40
N PRO A 75 -9.59 -0.79 -2.58
CA PRO A 75 -10.22 -1.15 -3.84
C PRO A 75 -10.62 -2.62 -3.84
N TYR A 76 -11.85 -2.93 -4.28
CA TYR A 76 -12.41 -4.30 -4.22
C TYR A 76 -12.06 -5.18 -5.40
N ASN A 77 -11.26 -4.70 -6.34
CA ASN A 77 -10.84 -5.42 -7.54
C ASN A 77 -12.00 -5.85 -8.44
N THR A 78 -12.95 -4.96 -8.67
CA THR A 78 -14.19 -5.20 -9.42
C THR A 78 -14.09 -4.92 -10.92
N GLY A 79 -12.88 -4.63 -11.43
CA GLY A 79 -12.63 -4.27 -12.82
C GLY A 79 -12.84 -2.80 -13.15
N ASN A 80 -13.34 -2.00 -12.19
CA ASN A 80 -13.48 -0.56 -12.31
C ASN A 80 -12.64 0.21 -11.28
N ASP A 81 -11.96 -0.52 -10.41
CA ASP A 81 -11.16 0.07 -9.35
C ASP A 81 -9.83 0.58 -9.88
N PHE A 82 -9.33 1.62 -9.24
CA PHE A 82 -7.98 2.12 -9.45
C PHE A 82 -7.04 1.40 -8.49
N VAL A 83 -5.88 0.99 -8.99
CA VAL A 83 -4.78 0.48 -8.18
C VAL A 83 -3.59 1.41 -8.31
N TYR A 84 -2.87 1.60 -7.21
CA TYR A 84 -1.61 2.33 -7.25
C TYR A 84 -0.55 1.43 -7.89
N HIS A 85 0.12 1.95 -8.91
CA HIS A 85 1.32 1.33 -9.44
C HIS A 85 2.50 1.77 -8.59
N ASP A 86 2.89 0.89 -7.73
CA ASP A 86 4.20 0.94 -7.10
C ASP A 86 5.22 0.65 -8.23
N ASP A 87 6.29 1.39 -8.36
CA ASP A 87 7.24 1.49 -9.49
C ASP A 87 7.80 0.14 -10.02
N PHE A 88 6.95 -0.75 -10.49
CA PHE A 88 7.38 -1.95 -11.23
C PHE A 88 7.45 -1.61 -12.71
N ALA A 89 8.63 -1.21 -13.15
CA ALA A 89 9.12 -1.16 -14.53
C ALA A 89 8.06 -1.34 -15.64
N MET A 90 7.19 -0.37 -15.81
CA MET A 90 6.51 -0.14 -17.08
C MET A 90 7.40 0.73 -17.96
N SER A 91 7.50 0.42 -19.26
CA SER A 91 8.13 1.32 -20.20
C SER A 91 7.35 2.64 -20.32
N ALA A 92 8.03 3.73 -20.68
CA ALA A 92 7.39 5.04 -20.83
C ALA A 92 6.23 5.02 -21.85
N ASP A 93 6.26 4.12 -22.83
CA ASP A 93 5.25 3.96 -23.87
C ASP A 93 3.99 3.25 -23.37
N GLU A 94 4.14 2.19 -22.58
CA GLU A 94 3.00 1.52 -21.88
C GLU A 94 2.32 2.46 -20.91
N TYR A 95 3.08 3.38 -20.35
CA TYR A 95 2.59 4.38 -19.42
C TYR A 95 1.77 5.49 -20.12
N ALA A 96 2.15 5.88 -21.33
CA ALA A 96 1.42 6.89 -22.09
C ALA A 96 0.03 6.41 -22.54
N GLU A 97 -0.16 5.12 -22.83
CA GLU A 97 -1.46 4.54 -23.14
C GLU A 97 -2.34 4.32 -21.90
N ALA A 98 -1.73 4.06 -20.74
CA ALA A 98 -2.41 3.90 -19.47
C ALA A 98 -2.70 5.23 -18.75
N SER A 99 -2.33 6.37 -19.35
CA SER A 99 -2.38 7.70 -18.73
C SER A 99 -3.82 8.14 -18.42
N GLY A 100 -4.28 7.83 -17.24
CA GLY A 100 -5.59 8.31 -16.84
C GLY A 100 -5.52 9.37 -15.77
N ALA A 101 -5.10 9.08 -14.61
CA ALA A 101 -5.32 9.98 -13.52
C ALA A 101 -4.09 10.09 -12.61
N VAL A 102 -3.88 11.30 -12.22
CA VAL A 102 -2.94 11.67 -11.17
C VAL A 102 -3.82 12.21 -10.05
N ASP A 103 -3.62 11.76 -8.82
CA ASP A 103 -4.34 12.33 -7.68
C ASP A 103 -3.83 13.75 -7.38
N GLU A 104 -4.49 14.45 -6.47
CA GLU A 104 -4.14 15.83 -6.09
C GLU A 104 -2.71 15.96 -5.53
N LEU A 105 -2.11 14.85 -5.12
CA LEU A 105 -0.75 14.75 -4.58
C LEU A 105 0.30 14.36 -5.64
N GLY A 106 -0.14 14.12 -6.88
CA GLY A 106 0.74 13.72 -7.98
C GLY A 106 1.06 12.21 -8.03
N ASN A 107 0.38 11.38 -7.23
CA ASN A 107 0.51 9.94 -7.32
C ASN A 107 -0.25 9.41 -8.53
N LYS A 108 0.38 8.49 -9.22
CA LYS A 108 -0.19 7.90 -10.42
C LYS A 108 -0.98 6.65 -10.06
N TYR A 109 -2.23 6.59 -10.49
CA TYR A 109 -3.04 5.40 -10.38
C TYR A 109 -3.63 5.01 -11.72
N ILE A 110 -3.80 3.72 -11.94
CA ILE A 110 -4.30 3.16 -13.19
C ILE A 110 -5.55 2.34 -12.89
N LYS A 111 -6.54 2.44 -13.79
CA LYS A 111 -7.72 1.60 -13.72
C LYS A 111 -7.32 0.16 -13.98
N ASN A 112 -7.55 -0.72 -13.00
CA ASN A 112 -7.30 -2.13 -13.12
C ASN A 112 -8.49 -2.82 -13.80
N MET A 113 -8.42 -3.02 -15.10
CA MET A 113 -9.49 -3.59 -15.90
C MET A 113 -9.38 -5.12 -15.99
N ASP A 114 -10.52 -5.81 -16.07
CA ASP A 114 -10.57 -7.27 -16.22
C ASP A 114 -9.83 -7.79 -17.47
N SER A 115 -9.70 -6.94 -18.50
CA SER A 115 -8.91 -7.25 -19.71
C SER A 115 -7.39 -7.24 -19.46
N ASN A 116 -6.92 -6.72 -18.32
CA ASN A 116 -5.51 -6.77 -17.96
C ASN A 116 -5.14 -8.20 -17.56
N GLY A 117 -4.20 -8.84 -18.28
CA GLY A 117 -3.71 -10.17 -17.93
C GLY A 117 -3.05 -10.28 -16.54
N ARG A 118 -2.76 -9.16 -15.90
CA ARG A 118 -2.22 -9.05 -14.54
C ARG A 118 -3.23 -8.56 -13.52
N PHE A 119 -4.50 -8.49 -13.87
CA PHE A 119 -5.59 -7.91 -13.07
C PHE A 119 -5.52 -8.28 -11.58
N HIS A 120 -5.51 -9.57 -11.25
CA HIS A 120 -5.42 -10.03 -9.87
C HIS A 120 -4.01 -9.82 -9.27
N SER A 121 -2.96 -10.01 -10.07
CA SER A 121 -1.58 -9.88 -9.61
C SER A 121 -1.23 -8.46 -9.19
N ASP A 122 -1.68 -7.47 -9.93
CA ASP A 122 -1.41 -6.06 -9.64
C ASP A 122 -2.15 -5.62 -8.36
N TRP A 123 -3.40 -6.00 -8.20
CA TRP A 123 -4.15 -5.77 -6.97
C TRP A 123 -3.51 -6.50 -5.76
N CYS A 124 -3.16 -7.76 -5.92
CA CYS A 124 -2.48 -8.53 -4.86
C CYS A 124 -1.16 -7.88 -4.44
N SER A 125 -0.37 -7.40 -5.39
CA SER A 125 0.92 -6.75 -5.10
C SER A 125 0.73 -5.45 -4.32
N MET A 126 -0.21 -4.60 -4.75
CA MET A 126 -0.57 -3.37 -4.06
C MET A 126 -1.02 -3.62 -2.62
N MET A 127 -1.93 -4.57 -2.43
CA MET A 127 -2.45 -4.90 -1.09
C MET A 127 -1.39 -5.56 -0.21
N TYR A 128 -0.57 -6.44 -0.77
CA TYR A 128 0.41 -7.21 -0.02
C TYR A 128 1.48 -6.33 0.62
N SER A 129 2.05 -5.37 -0.12
CA SER A 129 3.04 -4.45 0.43
C SER A 129 2.48 -3.66 1.62
N ARG A 130 1.27 -3.14 1.49
CA ARG A 130 0.59 -2.37 2.54
C ARG A 130 0.24 -3.20 3.77
N LEU A 131 -0.32 -4.38 3.57
CA LEU A 131 -0.65 -5.29 4.67
C LEU A 131 0.58 -5.79 5.41
N MET A 132 1.69 -6.04 4.72
CA MET A 132 2.95 -6.41 5.36
C MET A 132 3.46 -5.34 6.31
N VAL A 133 3.45 -4.07 5.89
CA VAL A 133 3.87 -2.96 6.76
C VAL A 133 2.86 -2.76 7.89
N ALA A 134 1.56 -2.74 7.58
CA ALA A 134 0.49 -2.58 8.58
C ALA A 134 0.58 -3.62 9.70
N ARG A 135 0.87 -4.89 9.36
CA ARG A 135 1.05 -5.96 10.34
C ARG A 135 2.13 -5.62 11.38
N THR A 136 3.19 -4.94 10.99
CA THR A 136 4.28 -4.59 11.94
C THR A 136 3.86 -3.51 12.94
N LEU A 137 2.85 -2.72 12.61
CA LEU A 137 2.31 -1.71 13.50
C LEU A 137 1.37 -2.29 14.56
N LEU A 138 0.73 -3.41 14.24
CA LEU A 138 -0.26 -4.04 15.12
C LEU A 138 0.40 -4.65 16.36
N SER A 139 -0.25 -4.47 17.52
CA SER A 139 0.11 -5.17 18.76
C SER A 139 -0.30 -6.65 18.69
N GLU A 140 0.13 -7.46 19.67
CA GLU A 140 -0.14 -8.90 19.70
C GLU A 140 -1.65 -9.21 19.82
N ASP A 141 -2.40 -8.37 20.54
CA ASP A 141 -3.86 -8.51 20.77
C ASP A 141 -4.67 -7.60 19.82
N CYS A 142 -4.39 -7.64 18.53
CA CYS A 142 -4.91 -6.65 17.60
C CYS A 142 -5.88 -7.20 16.56
N LEU A 143 -6.62 -6.28 15.92
CA LEU A 143 -7.58 -6.54 14.86
C LEU A 143 -7.25 -5.74 13.60
N LEU A 144 -7.23 -6.43 12.45
CA LEU A 144 -7.32 -5.82 11.13
C LEU A 144 -8.76 -6.02 10.63
N TYR A 145 -9.46 -4.94 10.33
CA TYR A 145 -10.85 -4.97 9.85
C TYR A 145 -10.99 -4.20 8.54
#